data_7e598653d2fa16a3317e5c4363e40f3c
#
_entry.id   7e598653d2fa16a3317e5c4363e40f3c
#
_cell.length_a   1.000
_cell.length_b   1.000
_cell.length_c   1.000
_cell.angle_alpha   90.00
_cell.angle_beta   90.00
_cell.angle_gamma   90.00
#
_symmetry.space_group_name_H-M   'P 1'
#
loop_
_entity.id
_entity.type
_entity.pdbx_description
1 polymer ?
#
loop_
_entity_poly.entity_id
_entity_poly.type
_entity_poly.pdbx_seq_one_letter_code
_entity_poly.pdbx_strand_id
1 'polypeptide(L)'
;MEKFTPSEICADIKIYDYKKKVKYDEKSLMILKETGQVIKAGKECEAMAAALPAHCVYLSPLVLGKVSDYTCAEKMMKQLLYQSLGKPSFTGYGEGLIFVHEKLNEVEMKAYFDLIQFFMNKN
;
A
#
# COMPACT_ATOMS: atom_id res chain seq x y z
N MET A 1 14.84 16.92 17.28
CA MET A 1 14.60 15.63 16.60
C MET A 1 13.96 15.88 15.26
N GLU A 2 14.63 15.47 14.20
CA GLU A 2 14.08 15.65 12.87
C GLU A 2 12.90 14.71 12.65
N LYS A 3 11.82 15.28 12.15
CA LYS A 3 10.66 14.49 11.76
C LYS A 3 10.65 14.38 10.25
N PHE A 4 10.67 13.16 9.76
CA PHE A 4 10.55 12.93 8.32
C PHE A 4 9.08 12.89 7.95
N THR A 5 8.75 13.45 6.79
CA THR A 5 7.40 13.34 6.26
C THR A 5 7.19 11.92 5.73
N PRO A 6 5.95 11.45 5.65
CA PRO A 6 5.70 10.13 5.06
C PRO A 6 6.29 9.98 3.66
N SER A 7 6.23 11.03 2.85
CA SER A 7 6.78 10.99 1.48
C SER A 7 8.29 10.73 1.45
N GLU A 8 9.01 11.19 2.47
CA GLU A 8 10.47 11.03 2.53
C GLU A 8 10.90 9.63 2.91
N ILE A 9 10.09 8.93 3.70
CA ILE A 9 10.45 7.64 4.27
C ILE A 9 9.64 6.47 3.72
N CYS A 10 8.67 6.74 2.85
CA CYS A 10 7.82 5.68 2.30
C CYS A 10 8.59 4.74 1.38
N ALA A 11 8.05 3.55 1.21
CA ALA A 11 8.59 2.55 0.31
C ALA A 11 7.97 2.69 -1.07
N ASP A 12 8.69 2.25 -2.09
CA ASP A 12 8.17 2.15 -3.44
C ASP A 12 7.48 0.79 -3.58
N ILE A 13 6.30 0.80 -4.18
CA ILE A 13 5.50 -0.40 -4.40
C ILE A 13 5.23 -0.54 -5.88
N LYS A 14 5.42 -1.74 -6.39
CA LYS A 14 5.11 -2.06 -7.78
C LYS A 14 4.04 -3.13 -7.81
N ILE A 15 2.98 -2.85 -8.55
CA ILE A 15 1.88 -3.79 -8.76
C ILE A 15 1.88 -4.19 -10.23
N TYR A 16 1.95 -5.48 -10.49
CA TYR A 16 1.97 -5.98 -11.85
C TYR A 16 0.75 -6.84 -12.11
N ASP A 17 -0.01 -6.46 -13.14
CA ASP A 17 -1.17 -7.22 -13.60
C ASP A 17 -0.76 -8.04 -14.82
N TYR A 18 -0.57 -9.32 -14.65
CA TYR A 18 -0.15 -10.21 -15.73
C TYR A 18 -1.19 -10.38 -16.82
N LYS A 19 -2.47 -10.31 -16.44
CA LYS A 19 -3.54 -10.49 -17.43
C LYS A 19 -3.59 -9.33 -18.39
N LYS A 20 -3.46 -8.11 -17.87
CA LYS A 20 -3.48 -6.89 -18.70
C LYS A 20 -2.09 -6.45 -19.14
N LYS A 21 -1.05 -7.09 -18.60
CA LYS A 21 0.34 -6.72 -18.85
C LYS A 21 0.62 -5.25 -18.54
N VAL A 22 0.05 -4.78 -17.44
CA VAL A 22 0.20 -3.41 -16.98
C VAL A 22 0.93 -3.39 -15.64
N LYS A 23 1.84 -2.43 -15.51
CA LYS A 23 2.60 -2.20 -14.29
C LYS A 23 2.17 -0.88 -13.68
N TYR A 24 1.93 -0.89 -12.39
CA TYR A 24 1.60 0.30 -11.61
C TYR A 24 2.73 0.59 -10.64
N ASP A 25 3.28 1.80 -10.69
CA ASP A 25 4.27 2.27 -9.74
C ASP A 25 3.57 3.10 -8.69
N GLU A 26 3.70 2.70 -7.43
CA GLU A 26 3.02 3.35 -6.32
C GLU A 26 3.97 3.58 -5.16
N LYS A 27 3.50 4.28 -4.16
CA LYS A 27 4.23 4.54 -2.92
C LYS A 27 3.40 4.10 -1.74
N SER A 28 4.09 3.69 -0.66
CA SER A 28 3.43 3.21 0.56
C SER A 28 2.90 4.38 1.38
N LEU A 29 1.96 5.11 0.83
CA LEU A 29 1.35 6.27 1.45
C LEU A 29 -0.15 6.06 1.59
N MET A 30 -0.72 6.59 2.66
CA MET A 30 -2.15 6.55 2.86
C MET A 30 -2.64 7.74 3.66
N ILE A 31 -3.88 8.12 3.42
CA ILE A 31 -4.59 9.11 4.21
C ILE A 31 -5.82 8.42 4.76
N LEU A 32 -6.00 8.46 6.07
CA LEU A 32 -7.19 7.90 6.69
C LEU A 32 -7.82 8.86 7.67
N LYS A 33 -9.11 8.66 7.87
CA LYS A 33 -9.86 9.40 8.88
C LYS A 33 -9.50 8.85 10.26
N GLU A 34 -9.72 9.65 11.29
CA GLU A 34 -9.54 9.21 12.67
C GLU A 34 -10.39 7.99 13.00
N THR A 35 -11.50 7.80 12.28
CA THR A 35 -12.35 6.61 12.40
C THR A 35 -11.72 5.35 11.84
N GLY A 36 -10.61 5.49 11.11
CA GLY A 36 -9.92 4.35 10.48
C GLY A 36 -10.29 4.11 9.03
N GLN A 37 -11.21 4.89 8.47
CA GLN A 37 -11.58 4.76 7.07
C GLN A 37 -10.51 5.34 6.16
N VAL A 38 -10.08 4.58 5.16
CA VAL A 38 -9.09 5.03 4.18
C VAL A 38 -9.72 5.99 3.19
N ILE A 39 -9.13 7.16 3.05
CA ILE A 39 -9.56 8.16 2.06
C ILE A 39 -8.84 7.93 0.73
N LYS A 40 -7.52 7.72 0.80
CA LYS A 40 -6.69 7.56 -0.40
C LYS A 40 -5.45 6.76 -0.04
N ALA A 41 -4.90 6.04 -1.02
CA ALA A 41 -3.63 5.34 -0.87
C ALA A 41 -2.78 5.58 -2.11
N GLY A 42 -1.45 5.47 -1.95
CA GLY A 42 -0.51 5.57 -3.04
C GLY A 42 0.10 6.94 -3.19
N LYS A 43 0.80 7.13 -4.29
CA LYS A 43 1.58 8.35 -4.57
C LYS A 43 0.74 9.62 -4.66
N GLU A 44 -0.55 9.50 -4.99
CA GLU A 44 -1.43 10.66 -5.07
C GLU A 44 -1.64 11.33 -3.71
N CYS A 45 -1.35 10.62 -2.62
CA CYS A 45 -1.44 11.20 -1.29
C CYS A 45 -0.50 12.38 -1.08
N GLU A 46 0.62 12.43 -1.80
CA GLU A 46 1.55 13.54 -1.69
C GLU A 46 0.88 14.87 -2.05
N ALA A 47 0.09 14.87 -3.11
CA ALA A 47 -0.63 16.08 -3.53
C ALA A 47 -1.71 16.45 -2.54
N MET A 48 -2.41 15.46 -2.00
CA MET A 48 -3.49 15.71 -1.02
C MET A 48 -2.98 16.18 0.33
N ALA A 49 -1.74 15.82 0.67
CA ALA A 49 -1.14 16.17 1.97
C ALA A 49 -0.99 17.68 2.15
N ALA A 50 -0.86 18.42 1.05
CA ALA A 50 -0.75 19.88 1.11
C ALA A 50 -2.04 20.55 1.61
N ALA A 51 -3.17 19.90 1.45
CA ALA A 51 -4.47 20.40 1.91
C ALA A 51 -5.23 19.23 2.56
N LEU A 52 -4.64 18.67 3.62
CA LEU A 52 -5.20 17.51 4.30
C LEU A 52 -6.55 17.84 4.94
N PRO A 53 -7.59 17.04 4.66
CA PRO A 53 -8.89 17.28 5.28
C PRO A 53 -8.84 17.17 6.79
N ALA A 54 -9.76 17.84 7.47
CA ALA A 54 -9.85 17.81 8.93
C ALA A 54 -10.06 16.38 9.41
N HIS A 55 -9.50 16.07 10.57
CA HIS A 55 -9.61 14.75 11.20
C HIS A 55 -9.07 13.60 10.35
N CYS A 56 -8.08 13.92 9.50
CA CYS A 56 -7.40 12.91 8.69
C CYS A 56 -5.93 12.84 9.05
N VAL A 57 -5.35 11.66 8.86
CA VAL A 57 -3.95 11.38 9.14
C VAL A 57 -3.26 10.93 7.86
N TYR A 58 -2.08 11.49 7.61
CA TYR A 58 -1.22 11.12 6.49
C TYR A 58 -0.04 10.33 7.03
N LEU A 59 0.13 9.10 6.55
CA LEU A 59 1.18 8.22 7.08
C LEU A 59 1.68 7.23 6.04
N SER A 60 2.81 6.61 6.35
CA SER A 60 3.33 5.47 5.59
C SER A 60 3.39 4.24 6.48
N PRO A 61 2.60 3.19 6.19
CA PRO A 61 2.66 1.95 6.97
C PRO A 61 3.85 1.06 6.61
N LEU A 62 4.54 1.36 5.49
CA LEU A 62 5.77 0.66 5.10
C LEU A 62 6.89 1.70 5.04
N VAL A 63 7.79 1.65 6.01
CA VAL A 63 8.89 2.61 6.13
C VAL A 63 10.19 1.90 5.80
N LEU A 64 10.87 2.36 4.75
CA LEU A 64 12.15 1.79 4.31
C LEU A 64 12.06 0.27 4.12
N GLY A 65 10.95 -0.20 3.59
CA GLY A 65 10.72 -1.62 3.35
C GLY A 65 10.20 -2.41 4.53
N LYS A 66 10.08 -1.80 5.70
CA LYS A 66 9.58 -2.48 6.90
C LYS A 66 8.12 -2.16 7.14
N VAL A 67 7.37 -3.17 7.56
CA VAL A 67 5.97 -2.96 7.96
C VAL A 67 5.98 -2.33 9.35
N SER A 68 5.70 -1.03 9.41
CA SER A 68 5.66 -0.30 10.68
C SER A 68 4.32 -0.45 11.39
N ASP A 69 3.25 -0.65 10.62
CA ASP A 69 1.90 -0.87 11.15
C ASP A 69 1.18 -1.85 10.23
N TYR A 70 1.03 -3.08 10.70
CA TYR A 70 0.47 -4.16 9.89
C TYR A 70 -0.99 -3.90 9.49
N THR A 71 -1.80 -3.42 10.44
CA THR A 71 -3.21 -3.11 10.17
C THR A 71 -3.35 -2.03 9.13
N CYS A 72 -2.58 -0.95 9.27
CA CYS A 72 -2.59 0.12 8.27
C CYS A 72 -2.04 -0.36 6.93
N ALA A 73 -1.01 -1.22 6.94
CA ALA A 73 -0.46 -1.77 5.71
C ALA A 73 -1.49 -2.60 4.96
N GLU A 74 -2.28 -3.42 5.67
CA GLU A 74 -3.35 -4.18 5.04
C GLU A 74 -4.39 -3.27 4.39
N LYS A 75 -4.82 -2.23 5.12
CA LYS A 75 -5.79 -1.27 4.59
C LYS A 75 -5.26 -0.54 3.37
N MET A 76 -4.00 -0.13 3.44
CA MET A 76 -3.34 0.55 2.33
C MET A 76 -3.27 -0.33 1.10
N MET A 77 -2.82 -1.58 1.26
CA MET A 77 -2.70 -2.51 0.14
C MET A 77 -4.05 -2.80 -0.49
N LYS A 78 -5.08 -3.00 0.33
CA LYS A 78 -6.43 -3.22 -0.15
C LYS A 78 -6.90 -2.04 -1.01
N GLN A 79 -6.67 -0.82 -0.53
CA GLN A 79 -7.06 0.39 -1.25
C GLN A 79 -6.25 0.56 -2.55
N LEU A 80 -4.94 0.29 -2.51
CA LEU A 80 -4.09 0.36 -3.69
C LEU A 80 -4.54 -0.62 -4.77
N LEU A 81 -4.85 -1.85 -4.39
CA LEU A 81 -5.32 -2.86 -5.33
C LEU A 81 -6.66 -2.44 -5.92
N TYR A 82 -7.55 -1.91 -5.10
CA TYR A 82 -8.85 -1.43 -5.57
C TYR A 82 -8.69 -0.28 -6.57
N GLN A 83 -7.82 0.68 -6.25
CA GLN A 83 -7.58 1.84 -7.12
C GLN A 83 -6.93 1.46 -8.45
N SER A 84 -6.04 0.47 -8.42
CA SER A 84 -5.29 0.05 -9.60
C SER A 84 -6.05 -0.96 -10.46
N LEU A 85 -6.74 -1.89 -9.82
CA LEU A 85 -7.28 -3.09 -10.46
C LEU A 85 -8.79 -3.22 -10.37
N GLY A 86 -9.43 -2.35 -9.60
CA GLY A 86 -10.87 -2.42 -9.37
C GLY A 86 -11.23 -3.47 -8.32
N LYS A 87 -12.50 -3.90 -8.33
CA LYS A 87 -12.98 -4.87 -7.35
C LYS A 87 -12.33 -6.24 -7.55
N PRO A 88 -12.00 -6.94 -6.47
CA PRO A 88 -11.50 -8.31 -6.61
C PRO A 88 -12.60 -9.23 -7.10
N SER A 89 -12.21 -10.33 -7.75
CA SER A 89 -13.14 -11.40 -8.08
C SER A 89 -13.53 -12.15 -6.81
N PHE A 90 -14.43 -13.12 -6.93
CA PHE A 90 -14.89 -13.91 -5.80
C PHE A 90 -13.73 -14.58 -5.03
N THR A 91 -12.68 -14.96 -5.74
CA THR A 91 -11.50 -15.60 -5.17
C THR A 91 -10.36 -14.63 -4.85
N GLY A 92 -10.60 -13.34 -4.88
CA GLY A 92 -9.59 -12.32 -4.69
C GLY A 92 -9.02 -11.84 -6.01
N TYR A 93 -7.78 -11.35 -6.01
CA TYR A 93 -7.15 -10.84 -7.23
C TYR A 93 -6.46 -11.93 -8.07
N GLY A 94 -6.34 -13.15 -7.52
CA GLY A 94 -5.91 -14.31 -8.28
C GLY A 94 -4.43 -14.31 -8.67
N GLU A 95 -4.12 -15.11 -9.71
CA GLU A 95 -2.75 -15.36 -10.13
C GLU A 95 -2.13 -14.26 -11.00
N GLY A 96 -2.90 -13.27 -11.41
CA GLY A 96 -2.43 -12.24 -12.31
C GLY A 96 -1.63 -11.12 -11.66
N LEU A 97 -1.38 -11.21 -10.35
CA LEU A 97 -0.78 -10.10 -9.60
C LEU A 97 0.53 -10.48 -8.95
N ILE A 98 1.51 -9.59 -9.07
CA ILE A 98 2.75 -9.68 -8.32
C ILE A 98 3.04 -8.32 -7.70
N PHE A 99 3.34 -8.34 -6.41
CA PHE A 99 3.92 -7.19 -5.72
C PHE A 99 5.43 -7.35 -5.70
N VAL A 100 6.13 -6.31 -6.14
CA VAL A 100 7.57 -6.25 -6.06
C VAL A 100 7.95 -5.05 -5.23
N HIS A 101 8.68 -5.30 -4.17
CA HIS A 101 9.23 -4.24 -3.34
C HIS A 101 10.75 -4.31 -3.42
N GLU A 102 11.37 -3.17 -3.69
CA GLU A 102 12.83 -3.10 -3.83
C GLU A 102 13.51 -3.04 -2.48
N LYS A 103 14.70 -3.65 -2.40
CA LYS A 103 15.60 -3.56 -1.24
C LYS A 103 15.05 -4.14 0.06
N LEU A 104 14.36 -5.28 -0.03
CA LEU A 104 13.90 -5.99 1.16
C LEU A 104 14.93 -7.03 1.61
N ASN A 105 15.16 -7.15 2.91
CA ASN A 105 15.91 -8.28 3.45
C ASN A 105 14.95 -9.49 3.61
N GLU A 106 15.49 -10.64 4.02
CA GLU A 106 14.70 -11.87 4.11
C GLU A 106 13.52 -11.76 5.06
N VAL A 107 13.70 -11.11 6.21
CA VAL A 107 12.64 -10.96 7.21
C VAL A 107 11.55 -10.05 6.68
N GLU A 108 11.96 -8.96 6.04
CA GLU A 108 11.02 -8.01 5.45
C GLU A 108 10.25 -8.63 4.29
N MET A 109 10.93 -9.44 3.48
CA MET A 109 10.28 -10.15 2.37
C MET A 109 9.22 -11.12 2.88
N LYS A 110 9.51 -11.82 3.97
CA LYS A 110 8.55 -12.75 4.54
C LYS A 110 7.30 -12.03 5.03
N ALA A 111 7.47 -10.92 5.75
CA ALA A 111 6.35 -10.12 6.24
C ALA A 111 5.52 -9.59 5.06
N TYR A 112 6.19 -9.18 4.01
CA TYR A 112 5.55 -8.67 2.81
C TYR A 112 4.79 -9.77 2.07
N PHE A 113 5.38 -10.97 1.98
CA PHE A 113 4.73 -12.13 1.37
C PHE A 113 3.46 -12.50 2.13
N ASP A 114 3.51 -12.51 3.45
CA ASP A 114 2.34 -12.82 4.27
C ASP A 114 1.22 -11.82 4.01
N LEU A 115 1.59 -10.55 3.89
CA LEU A 115 0.64 -9.48 3.59
C LEU A 115 0.00 -9.69 2.20
N ILE A 116 0.80 -10.01 1.20
CA ILE A 116 0.32 -10.25 -0.16
C ILE A 116 -0.61 -11.46 -0.20
N GLN A 117 -0.24 -12.56 0.45
CA GLN A 117 -1.05 -13.77 0.45
C GLN A 117 -2.44 -13.53 1.02
N PHE A 118 -2.54 -12.64 2.00
CA PHE A 118 -3.84 -12.27 2.55
C PHE A 118 -4.78 -11.75 1.47
N PHE A 119 -4.27 -11.01 0.50
CA PHE A 119 -5.08 -10.45 -0.58
C PHE A 119 -5.22 -11.37 -1.79
N MET A 120 -4.23 -12.21 -2.05
CA MET A 120 -4.23 -13.07 -3.23
C MET A 120 -5.01 -14.36 -3.03
N ASN A 121 -4.96 -14.93 -1.84
CA ASN A 121 -5.65 -16.18 -1.50
C ASN A 121 -6.82 -15.91 -0.57
N LYS A 122 -7.69 -15.05 -1.01
CA LYS A 122 -8.86 -14.68 -0.23
C LYS A 122 -9.93 -15.74 -0.37
N ASN A 123 -9.97 -16.64 0.57
CA ASN A 123 -11.00 -17.67 0.64
C ASN A 123 -12.10 -17.24 1.60
#